data_73861eb49f44caf527049a105f8ce7f3
#
_entry.id   73861eb49f44caf527049a105f8ce7f3
#
_cell.length_a   1.000
_cell.length_b   1.000
_cell.length_c   1.000
_cell.angle_alpha   90.00
_cell.angle_beta   90.00
_cell.angle_gamma   90.00
#
_symmetry.space_group_name_H-M   'P 1'
#
loop_
_entity.id
_entity.type
_entity.pdbx_description
1 polymer ?
#
loop_
_entity_poly.entity_id
_entity_poly.type
_entity_poly.pdbx_seq_one_letter_code
_entity_poly.pdbx_strand_id
1 'polypeptide(L)'
;ESHGALRGLLEFNYPEKAIPIDEVESVDEIVKRFKTGAMSYGSISQEAHETLAIAMNHLHGKSNTGEGGESDERIASAGSENDRCSAIKQVASGRFGVTSRYLVSAREIQIKMAQGAKPGEGGHLPAKKVYPWIAKTRHSTPGVSLISPPPHHDIYSIEDLAQLIYDLKNSNVYADISVKLVSEAGVGTVAAGVAKAGAQTVLISGYDGGTGAAPRSSIHNAGLPWELGLAETHQTLIMNGLRNRVRIETDGKLMSGRDVAIAALLGAEEFGFATAPLVTMGCVMMRVCNLDTCPVGVATQNPELRKRFRGKPEYVENFMRFIAQELREYMARLGVHTVDEMVGRTDLLRQSAEASQAEPHKGKVDLSAILNN
;
A
#
# COMPACT_ATOMS: atom_id res chain seq x y z
N GLU A 1 2.48 3.26 21.97
CA GLU A 1 2.01 2.98 20.58
C GLU A 1 1.01 1.83 20.45
N SER A 2 0.99 0.97 21.42
CA SER A 2 0.44 -0.37 21.23
C SER A 2 -1.08 -0.49 21.37
N HIS A 3 -1.72 0.35 22.14
CA HIS A 3 -3.13 0.09 22.54
C HIS A 3 -4.19 0.66 21.58
N GLY A 4 -3.79 1.41 20.56
CA GLY A 4 -4.70 2.01 19.57
C GLY A 4 -4.91 1.23 18.28
N ALA A 5 -4.15 0.15 18.04
CA ALA A 5 -4.23 -0.67 16.84
C ALA A 5 -4.30 -2.15 17.21
N LEU A 6 -4.99 -2.97 16.38
CA LEU A 6 -5.15 -4.42 16.66
C LEU A 6 -3.81 -5.14 16.81
N ARG A 7 -2.82 -4.80 15.98
CA ARG A 7 -1.47 -5.39 16.07
C ARG A 7 -0.77 -5.13 17.39
N GLY A 8 -1.16 -4.07 18.11
CA GLY A 8 -0.67 -3.80 19.46
C GLY A 8 -1.21 -4.76 20.52
N LEU A 9 -2.27 -5.51 20.20
CA LEU A 9 -2.84 -6.55 21.06
C LEU A 9 -2.24 -7.93 20.80
N LEU A 10 -1.30 -8.04 19.87
CA LEU A 10 -0.63 -9.29 19.51
C LEU A 10 0.80 -9.32 20.05
N GLU A 11 1.24 -10.50 20.42
CA GLU A 11 2.60 -10.81 20.86
C GLU A 11 3.15 -12.00 20.09
N PHE A 12 4.49 -12.08 19.99
CA PHE A 12 5.15 -13.21 19.35
C PHE A 12 5.30 -14.39 20.31
N ASN A 13 5.04 -15.59 19.78
CA ASN A 13 5.41 -16.86 20.43
C ASN A 13 6.81 -17.25 19.93
N TYR A 14 7.84 -16.87 20.66
CA TYR A 14 9.20 -17.23 20.28
C TYR A 14 9.47 -18.71 20.58
N PRO A 15 10.07 -19.48 19.62
CA PRO A 15 10.53 -20.82 19.87
C PRO A 15 11.73 -20.82 20.83
N GLU A 16 12.05 -21.98 21.39
CA GLU A 16 13.18 -22.11 22.32
C GLU A 16 14.53 -21.79 21.66
N LYS A 17 14.65 -22.05 20.35
CA LYS A 17 15.88 -21.81 19.58
C LYS A 17 15.67 -20.74 18.53
N ALA A 18 16.39 -19.63 18.70
CA ALA A 18 16.62 -18.67 17.66
C ALA A 18 17.62 -19.21 16.62
N ILE A 19 17.66 -18.60 15.44
CA ILE A 19 18.69 -18.83 14.44
C ILE A 19 19.65 -17.64 14.40
N PRO A 20 20.91 -17.82 13.94
CA PRO A 20 21.84 -16.72 13.74
C PRO A 20 21.30 -15.72 12.71
N ILE A 21 21.54 -14.43 12.93
CA ILE A 21 21.06 -13.37 12.05
C ILE A 21 21.64 -13.47 10.63
N ASP A 22 22.82 -13.99 10.47
CA ASP A 22 23.47 -14.19 9.17
C ASP A 22 22.85 -15.33 8.34
N GLU A 23 22.04 -16.18 8.94
CA GLU A 23 21.23 -17.19 8.23
C GLU A 23 19.89 -16.67 7.75
N VAL A 24 19.49 -15.44 8.13
CA VAL A 24 18.24 -14.82 7.73
C VAL A 24 18.40 -14.12 6.40
N GLU A 25 17.35 -14.18 5.58
CA GLU A 25 17.21 -13.46 4.31
C GLU A 25 17.76 -12.03 4.42
N SER A 26 18.52 -11.59 3.42
CA SER A 26 19.23 -10.31 3.47
C SER A 26 18.29 -9.10 3.38
N VAL A 27 18.76 -7.95 3.85
CA VAL A 27 18.06 -6.67 3.68
C VAL A 27 17.76 -6.42 2.20
N ASP A 28 18.72 -6.65 1.30
CA ASP A 28 18.56 -6.43 -0.14
C ASP A 28 17.46 -7.30 -0.76
N GLU A 29 17.26 -8.52 -0.27
CA GLU A 29 16.18 -9.37 -0.73
C GLU A 29 14.83 -8.96 -0.13
N ILE A 30 14.79 -8.59 1.15
CA ILE A 30 13.55 -8.21 1.84
C ILE A 30 12.95 -6.93 1.26
N VAL A 31 13.78 -5.92 0.98
CA VAL A 31 13.26 -4.62 0.46
C VAL A 31 12.63 -4.74 -0.93
N LYS A 32 12.89 -5.79 -1.68
CA LYS A 32 12.21 -6.08 -2.96
C LYS A 32 10.71 -6.34 -2.79
N ARG A 33 10.27 -6.70 -1.57
CA ARG A 33 8.86 -6.90 -1.20
C ARG A 33 8.18 -5.61 -0.75
N PHE A 34 8.92 -4.52 -0.65
CA PHE A 34 8.41 -3.24 -0.17
C PHE A 34 7.91 -2.40 -1.32
N LYS A 35 6.76 -1.77 -1.11
CA LYS A 35 6.11 -0.89 -2.06
C LYS A 35 5.70 0.40 -1.35
N THR A 36 5.58 1.49 -2.09
CA THR A 36 4.88 2.65 -1.56
C THR A 36 3.39 2.51 -1.81
N GLY A 37 2.57 2.94 -0.86
CA GLY A 37 1.14 3.05 -1.05
C GLY A 37 0.81 4.03 -2.18
N ALA A 38 -0.36 3.85 -2.79
CA ALA A 38 -0.81 4.70 -3.88
C ALA A 38 -1.03 6.15 -3.40
N MET A 39 -0.16 7.04 -3.82
CA MET A 39 -0.22 8.48 -3.55
C MET A 39 -0.07 9.20 -4.88
N SER A 40 -1.15 9.81 -5.36
CA SER A 40 -1.21 10.34 -6.71
C SER A 40 -0.42 11.64 -6.90
N TYR A 41 0.12 11.79 -8.11
CA TYR A 41 0.63 13.08 -8.58
C TYR A 41 -0.53 14.08 -8.65
N GLY A 42 -0.45 15.09 -7.84
CA GLY A 42 -1.54 16.04 -7.61
C GLY A 42 -2.00 16.06 -6.15
N SER A 43 -2.15 14.91 -5.50
CA SER A 43 -2.36 14.85 -4.04
C SER A 43 -1.06 15.14 -3.29
N ILE A 44 0.08 14.63 -3.76
CA ILE A 44 1.41 15.01 -3.29
C ILE A 44 2.17 15.78 -4.39
N SER A 45 3.23 16.48 -3.99
CA SER A 45 4.04 17.27 -4.91
C SER A 45 4.83 16.39 -5.88
N GLN A 46 5.26 16.98 -7.01
CA GLN A 46 6.14 16.33 -7.95
C GLN A 46 7.44 15.86 -7.27
N GLU A 47 8.02 16.71 -6.44
CA GLU A 47 9.26 16.41 -5.73
C GLU A 47 9.12 15.20 -4.82
N ALA A 48 8.04 15.11 -4.05
CA ALA A 48 7.77 13.96 -3.19
C ALA A 48 7.49 12.69 -4.01
N HIS A 49 6.70 12.80 -5.06
CA HIS A 49 6.33 11.68 -5.92
C HIS A 49 7.56 11.08 -6.64
N GLU A 50 8.42 11.93 -7.19
CA GLU A 50 9.67 11.52 -7.85
C GLU A 50 10.68 10.94 -6.84
N THR A 51 10.80 11.52 -5.66
CA THR A 51 11.69 11.03 -4.60
C THR A 51 11.35 9.59 -4.22
N LEU A 52 10.06 9.27 -4.07
CA LEU A 52 9.60 7.90 -3.80
C LEU A 52 9.97 6.94 -4.94
N ALA A 53 9.77 7.36 -6.18
CA ALA A 53 10.11 6.54 -7.34
C ALA A 53 11.60 6.23 -7.41
N ILE A 54 12.45 7.23 -7.25
CA ILE A 54 13.92 7.06 -7.27
C ILE A 54 14.35 6.10 -6.14
N ALA A 55 13.89 6.32 -4.92
CA ALA A 55 14.24 5.50 -3.77
C ALA A 55 13.86 4.03 -3.98
N MET A 56 12.62 3.77 -4.41
CA MET A 56 12.14 2.41 -4.59
C MET A 56 12.81 1.71 -5.79
N ASN A 57 13.14 2.44 -6.85
CA ASN A 57 13.90 1.89 -7.97
C ASN A 57 15.33 1.49 -7.54
N HIS A 58 15.99 2.29 -6.72
CA HIS A 58 17.30 1.94 -6.16
C HIS A 58 17.24 0.67 -5.28
N LEU A 59 16.18 0.49 -4.51
CA LEU A 59 15.97 -0.67 -3.64
C LEU A 59 15.49 -1.92 -4.38
N HIS A 60 15.11 -1.80 -5.66
CA HIS A 60 14.39 -2.83 -6.42
C HIS A 60 13.03 -3.21 -5.81
N GLY A 61 12.47 -2.32 -4.99
CA GLY A 61 11.08 -2.32 -4.61
C GLY A 61 10.23 -1.62 -5.68
N LYS A 62 9.03 -1.18 -5.31
CA LYS A 62 8.11 -0.56 -6.28
C LYS A 62 7.43 0.66 -5.69
N SER A 63 7.49 1.80 -6.36
CA SER A 63 6.62 2.93 -6.08
C SER A 63 5.36 2.86 -6.93
N ASN A 64 4.29 3.49 -6.45
CA ASN A 64 2.97 3.49 -7.07
C ASN A 64 2.61 4.91 -7.51
N THR A 65 2.19 5.08 -8.75
CA THR A 65 1.77 6.38 -9.28
C THR A 65 0.54 6.95 -8.57
N GLY A 66 -0.29 6.09 -7.97
CA GLY A 66 -1.66 6.47 -7.65
C GLY A 66 -2.49 6.69 -8.92
N GLU A 67 -3.71 7.19 -8.76
CA GLU A 67 -4.69 7.35 -9.85
C GLU A 67 -4.47 8.59 -10.72
N GLY A 68 -3.38 9.31 -10.54
CA GLY A 68 -3.13 10.61 -11.20
C GLY A 68 -2.32 10.56 -12.48
N GLY A 69 -1.93 9.39 -12.94
CA GLY A 69 -1.02 9.25 -14.08
C GLY A 69 0.43 9.57 -13.75
N GLU A 70 1.25 9.66 -14.77
CA GLU A 70 2.67 9.98 -14.69
C GLU A 70 3.10 10.78 -15.91
N SER A 71 3.97 11.78 -15.73
CA SER A 71 4.42 12.62 -16.85
C SER A 71 5.27 11.84 -17.85
N ASP A 72 5.23 12.26 -19.10
CA ASP A 72 6.02 11.63 -20.16
C ASP A 72 7.53 11.72 -19.92
N GLU A 73 8.00 12.81 -19.29
CA GLU A 73 9.41 12.97 -18.93
C GLU A 73 9.86 11.93 -17.90
N ARG A 74 9.00 11.62 -16.93
CA ARG A 74 9.27 10.58 -15.93
C ARG A 74 9.31 9.19 -16.58
N ILE A 75 8.34 8.89 -17.43
CA ILE A 75 8.30 7.61 -18.18
C ILE A 75 9.56 7.46 -19.04
N ALA A 76 9.98 8.51 -19.69
CA ALA A 76 11.19 8.52 -20.52
C ALA A 76 12.49 8.32 -19.71
N SER A 77 12.48 8.59 -18.40
CA SER A 77 13.64 8.38 -17.51
C SER A 77 13.89 6.92 -17.14
N ALA A 78 12.97 6.02 -17.46
CA ALA A 78 13.06 4.60 -17.11
C ALA A 78 14.38 3.97 -17.57
N GLY A 79 15.06 3.27 -16.65
CA GLY A 79 16.34 2.61 -16.93
C GLY A 79 17.57 3.54 -16.95
N SER A 80 17.39 4.85 -16.73
CA SER A 80 18.50 5.79 -16.59
C SER A 80 19.04 5.81 -15.16
N GLU A 81 20.17 6.49 -14.94
CA GLU A 81 20.72 6.69 -13.59
C GLU A 81 19.76 7.47 -12.67
N ASN A 82 18.90 8.30 -13.25
CA ASN A 82 17.89 9.07 -12.54
C ASN A 82 16.49 8.56 -12.91
N ASP A 83 16.26 7.27 -12.76
CA ASP A 83 14.99 6.63 -13.05
C ASP A 83 13.91 7.07 -12.05
N ARG A 84 12.99 7.91 -12.53
CA ARG A 84 11.85 8.47 -11.78
C ARG A 84 10.53 7.80 -12.19
N CYS A 85 10.59 6.74 -12.96
CA CYS A 85 9.43 6.00 -13.42
C CYS A 85 8.94 5.08 -12.30
N SER A 86 7.70 5.26 -11.87
CA SER A 86 7.09 4.36 -10.89
C SER A 86 6.77 3.00 -11.50
N ALA A 87 7.13 1.94 -10.79
CA ALA A 87 6.93 0.57 -11.28
C ALA A 87 5.46 0.18 -11.34
N ILE A 88 4.64 0.67 -10.40
CA ILE A 88 3.21 0.38 -10.33
C ILE A 88 2.43 1.53 -10.94
N LYS A 89 1.64 1.22 -11.99
CA LYS A 89 0.71 2.15 -12.62
C LYS A 89 -0.70 1.81 -12.17
N GLN A 90 -1.31 2.71 -11.41
CA GLN A 90 -2.67 2.50 -10.92
C GLN A 90 -3.71 2.94 -11.96
N VAL A 91 -4.75 2.14 -12.09
CA VAL A 91 -5.94 2.42 -12.92
C VAL A 91 -7.16 2.44 -12.02
N ALA A 92 -7.80 3.60 -11.90
CA ALA A 92 -9.04 3.79 -11.16
C ALA A 92 -10.22 3.99 -12.14
N SER A 93 -11.45 4.05 -11.63
CA SER A 93 -12.65 4.25 -12.46
C SER A 93 -12.62 5.55 -13.28
N GLY A 94 -12.03 6.61 -12.74
CA GLY A 94 -11.84 7.88 -13.45
C GLY A 94 -10.79 7.83 -14.56
N ARG A 95 -9.92 6.86 -14.56
CA ARG A 95 -8.86 6.62 -15.57
C ARG A 95 -8.02 7.85 -15.93
N PHE A 96 -7.80 8.74 -14.96
CA PHE A 96 -7.01 9.95 -15.16
C PHE A 96 -5.57 9.62 -15.53
N GLY A 97 -5.09 10.16 -16.66
CA GLY A 97 -3.73 9.95 -17.13
C GLY A 97 -3.43 8.53 -17.67
N VAL A 98 -4.44 7.67 -17.83
CA VAL A 98 -4.26 6.32 -18.36
C VAL A 98 -4.18 6.38 -19.89
N THR A 99 -2.95 6.20 -20.38
CA THR A 99 -2.64 6.12 -21.82
C THR A 99 -1.94 4.80 -22.12
N SER A 100 -1.82 4.44 -23.40
CA SER A 100 -1.04 3.26 -23.80
C SER A 100 0.41 3.36 -23.33
N ARG A 101 1.03 4.52 -23.45
CA ARG A 101 2.39 4.77 -22.98
C ARG A 101 2.55 4.54 -21.48
N TYR A 102 1.60 5.03 -20.70
CA TYR A 102 1.52 4.81 -19.25
C TYR A 102 1.46 3.32 -18.92
N LEU A 103 0.56 2.57 -19.56
CA LEU A 103 0.38 1.15 -19.30
C LEU A 103 1.60 0.32 -19.73
N VAL A 104 2.19 0.61 -20.88
CA VAL A 104 3.37 -0.11 -21.39
C VAL A 104 4.60 0.10 -20.51
N SER A 105 4.71 1.23 -19.84
CA SER A 105 5.81 1.53 -18.92
C SER A 105 5.72 0.82 -17.57
N ALA A 106 4.61 0.15 -17.25
CA ALA A 106 4.37 -0.50 -15.98
C ALA A 106 5.14 -1.82 -15.86
N ARG A 107 5.68 -2.10 -14.68
CA ARG A 107 6.05 -3.45 -14.22
C ARG A 107 4.90 -4.15 -13.51
N GLU A 108 4.01 -3.36 -12.92
CA GLU A 108 2.77 -3.81 -12.31
C GLU A 108 1.66 -2.80 -12.62
N ILE A 109 0.50 -3.30 -13.04
CA ILE A 109 -0.70 -2.49 -13.24
C ILE A 109 -1.65 -2.82 -12.09
N GLN A 110 -2.03 -1.81 -11.31
CA GLN A 110 -2.94 -1.98 -10.18
C GLN A 110 -4.33 -1.44 -10.50
N ILE A 111 -5.32 -2.31 -10.42
CA ILE A 111 -6.73 -1.94 -10.53
C ILE A 111 -7.22 -1.48 -9.14
N LYS A 112 -7.62 -0.22 -9.03
CA LYS A 112 -8.18 0.33 -7.79
C LYS A 112 -9.67 0.09 -7.75
N MET A 113 -10.12 -0.85 -6.91
CA MET A 113 -11.54 -1.09 -6.66
C MET A 113 -12.10 -0.16 -5.59
N ALA A 114 -11.32 0.08 -4.52
CA ALA A 114 -11.68 0.97 -3.43
C ALA A 114 -10.42 1.47 -2.70
N GLN A 115 -10.60 2.32 -1.70
CA GLN A 115 -9.54 2.90 -0.88
C GLN A 115 -9.85 2.72 0.60
N GLY A 116 -8.88 2.22 1.38
CA GLY A 116 -9.05 1.87 2.78
C GLY A 116 -9.54 3.00 3.67
N ALA A 117 -9.01 4.21 3.47
CA ALA A 117 -9.39 5.39 4.26
C ALA A 117 -10.82 5.89 3.99
N LYS A 118 -11.40 5.55 2.84
CA LYS A 118 -12.76 6.00 2.42
C LYS A 118 -13.39 5.02 1.44
N PRO A 119 -13.72 3.81 1.89
CA PRO A 119 -14.12 2.72 1.00
C PRO A 119 -15.36 3.00 0.15
N GLY A 120 -16.28 3.84 0.62
CA GLY A 120 -17.52 4.18 -0.09
C GLY A 120 -17.49 5.49 -0.89
N GLU A 121 -16.42 6.29 -0.82
CA GLU A 121 -16.37 7.63 -1.41
C GLU A 121 -15.60 7.73 -2.73
N GLY A 122 -14.66 6.81 -2.97
CA GLY A 122 -13.78 6.84 -4.15
C GLY A 122 -12.67 7.89 -4.08
N GLY A 123 -12.03 8.11 -5.23
CA GLY A 123 -10.95 9.07 -5.38
C GLY A 123 -11.48 10.51 -5.56
N HIS A 124 -10.75 11.47 -4.99
CA HIS A 124 -11.08 12.89 -5.10
C HIS A 124 -9.82 13.75 -5.12
N LEU A 125 -9.75 14.70 -6.05
CA LEU A 125 -8.74 15.76 -6.04
C LEU A 125 -9.46 17.12 -6.05
N PRO A 126 -9.25 17.97 -5.01
CA PRO A 126 -9.89 19.27 -4.93
C PRO A 126 -9.47 20.21 -6.08
N ALA A 127 -10.38 21.04 -6.56
CA ALA A 127 -10.14 22.00 -7.65
C ALA A 127 -8.86 22.83 -7.45
N LYS A 128 -8.60 23.26 -6.21
CA LYS A 128 -7.43 24.07 -5.85
C LYS A 128 -6.08 23.35 -6.00
N LYS A 129 -6.06 22.03 -6.14
CA LYS A 129 -4.87 21.22 -6.43
C LYS A 129 -4.73 20.86 -7.90
N VAL A 130 -5.73 21.16 -8.73
CA VAL A 130 -5.72 20.88 -10.17
C VAL A 130 -5.09 22.07 -10.93
N TYR A 131 -3.78 22.22 -10.73
CA TYR A 131 -2.97 23.20 -11.46
C TYR A 131 -2.80 22.77 -12.93
N PRO A 132 -2.36 23.66 -13.84
CA PRO A 132 -2.21 23.32 -15.26
C PRO A 132 -1.35 22.08 -15.53
N TRP A 133 -0.26 21.90 -14.81
CA TRP A 133 0.61 20.73 -14.96
C TRP A 133 -0.03 19.43 -14.48
N ILE A 134 -0.88 19.49 -13.45
CA ILE A 134 -1.67 18.33 -12.99
C ILE A 134 -2.75 17.99 -14.02
N ALA A 135 -3.48 18.99 -14.49
CA ALA A 135 -4.53 18.80 -15.51
C ALA A 135 -3.95 18.20 -16.79
N LYS A 136 -2.76 18.64 -17.21
CA LYS A 136 -2.07 18.09 -18.39
C LYS A 136 -1.80 16.58 -18.22
N THR A 137 -1.24 16.18 -17.09
CA THR A 137 -0.92 14.76 -16.82
C THR A 137 -2.18 13.90 -16.69
N ARG A 138 -3.24 14.44 -16.12
CA ARG A 138 -4.52 13.73 -15.91
C ARG A 138 -5.47 13.79 -17.11
N HIS A 139 -5.13 14.55 -18.15
CA HIS A 139 -6.02 14.84 -19.29
C HIS A 139 -7.35 15.45 -18.85
N SER A 140 -7.25 16.50 -18.02
CA SER A 140 -8.41 17.18 -17.42
C SER A 140 -8.28 18.69 -17.52
N THR A 141 -9.26 19.42 -16.94
CA THR A 141 -9.31 20.90 -16.98
C THR A 141 -8.75 21.48 -15.69
N PRO A 142 -7.83 22.47 -15.77
CA PRO A 142 -7.34 23.16 -14.58
C PRO A 142 -8.46 23.81 -13.75
N GLY A 143 -8.31 23.75 -12.42
CA GLY A 143 -9.26 24.39 -11.50
C GLY A 143 -10.62 23.72 -11.35
N VAL A 144 -10.78 22.52 -11.91
CA VAL A 144 -12.01 21.71 -11.77
C VAL A 144 -11.71 20.50 -10.90
N SER A 145 -12.54 20.26 -9.88
CA SER A 145 -12.40 19.07 -9.02
C SER A 145 -12.55 17.78 -9.82
N LEU A 146 -11.74 16.78 -9.49
CA LEU A 146 -11.76 15.47 -10.13
C LEU A 146 -12.31 14.43 -9.17
N ILE A 147 -13.21 13.59 -9.65
CA ILE A 147 -13.84 12.51 -8.89
C ILE A 147 -13.65 11.20 -9.65
N SER A 148 -13.25 10.18 -8.94
CA SER A 148 -13.17 8.80 -9.43
C SER A 148 -14.10 7.94 -8.58
N PRO A 149 -15.31 7.61 -9.08
CA PRO A 149 -16.32 6.92 -8.28
C PRO A 149 -15.86 5.52 -7.81
N PRO A 150 -16.27 5.07 -6.63
CA PRO A 150 -16.14 3.68 -6.21
C PRO A 150 -17.47 2.93 -6.47
N PRO A 151 -17.40 1.61 -6.66
CA PRO A 151 -16.29 0.86 -7.23
C PRO A 151 -16.04 1.28 -8.68
N HIS A 152 -15.18 0.61 -9.41
CA HIS A 152 -15.09 0.82 -10.85
C HIS A 152 -16.50 0.74 -11.45
N HIS A 153 -17.00 1.85 -12.00
CA HIS A 153 -18.40 1.95 -12.44
C HIS A 153 -18.75 1.07 -13.65
N ASP A 154 -17.75 0.48 -14.30
CA ASP A 154 -17.86 -0.47 -15.40
C ASP A 154 -17.63 -1.93 -14.96
N ILE A 155 -17.48 -2.19 -13.66
CA ILE A 155 -17.26 -3.53 -13.09
C ILE A 155 -18.40 -3.84 -12.13
N TYR A 156 -19.29 -4.72 -12.53
CA TYR A 156 -20.45 -5.17 -11.76
C TYR A 156 -20.36 -6.62 -11.32
N SER A 157 -19.39 -7.38 -11.88
CA SER A 157 -19.22 -8.80 -11.62
C SER A 157 -17.74 -9.20 -11.68
N ILE A 158 -17.44 -10.43 -11.23
CA ILE A 158 -16.09 -11.01 -11.36
C ILE A 158 -15.72 -11.19 -12.84
N GLU A 159 -16.68 -11.47 -13.69
CA GLU A 159 -16.47 -11.60 -15.13
C GLU A 159 -16.03 -10.27 -15.76
N ASP A 160 -16.63 -9.16 -15.35
CA ASP A 160 -16.21 -7.81 -15.79
C ASP A 160 -14.79 -7.51 -15.34
N LEU A 161 -14.44 -7.87 -14.10
CA LEU A 161 -13.09 -7.73 -13.57
C LEU A 161 -12.10 -8.61 -14.35
N ALA A 162 -12.47 -9.85 -14.64
CA ALA A 162 -11.64 -10.76 -15.44
C ALA A 162 -11.38 -10.19 -16.84
N GLN A 163 -12.38 -9.58 -17.46
CA GLN A 163 -12.24 -8.92 -18.75
C GLN A 163 -11.26 -7.73 -18.66
N LEU A 164 -11.37 -6.89 -17.64
CA LEU A 164 -10.45 -5.77 -17.45
C LEU A 164 -9.01 -6.25 -17.22
N ILE A 165 -8.82 -7.30 -16.41
CA ILE A 165 -7.52 -7.93 -16.19
C ILE A 165 -6.93 -8.43 -17.51
N TYR A 166 -7.74 -9.10 -18.31
CA TYR A 166 -7.35 -9.59 -19.63
C TYR A 166 -6.94 -8.44 -20.57
N ASP A 167 -7.73 -7.39 -20.65
CA ASP A 167 -7.46 -6.22 -21.51
C ASP A 167 -6.16 -5.51 -21.10
N LEU A 168 -5.94 -5.30 -19.80
CA LEU A 168 -4.72 -4.70 -19.27
C LEU A 168 -3.50 -5.59 -19.51
N LYS A 169 -3.64 -6.90 -19.35
CA LYS A 169 -2.57 -7.86 -19.65
C LYS A 169 -2.20 -7.87 -21.12
N ASN A 170 -3.17 -7.70 -22.01
CA ASN A 170 -2.91 -7.55 -23.46
C ASN A 170 -2.24 -6.21 -23.80
N SER A 171 -2.51 -5.17 -23.03
CA SER A 171 -1.83 -3.86 -23.20
C SER A 171 -0.36 -3.92 -22.79
N ASN A 172 -0.01 -4.79 -21.83
CA ASN A 172 1.36 -5.01 -21.36
C ASN A 172 1.51 -6.43 -20.80
N VAL A 173 1.98 -7.34 -21.66
CA VAL A 173 2.12 -8.77 -21.30
C VAL A 173 3.20 -9.04 -20.23
N TYR A 174 4.11 -8.11 -20.02
CA TYR A 174 5.21 -8.23 -19.06
C TYR A 174 4.83 -7.72 -17.66
N ALA A 175 3.77 -6.93 -17.55
CA ALA A 175 3.33 -6.41 -16.26
C ALA A 175 2.52 -7.45 -15.47
N ASP A 176 2.76 -7.52 -14.17
CA ASP A 176 1.85 -8.18 -13.25
C ASP A 176 0.58 -7.33 -13.08
N ILE A 177 -0.55 -7.99 -12.89
CA ILE A 177 -1.80 -7.31 -12.55
C ILE A 177 -2.08 -7.50 -11.07
N SER A 178 -2.29 -6.40 -10.36
CA SER A 178 -2.76 -6.40 -8.98
C SER A 178 -4.12 -5.73 -8.85
N VAL A 179 -4.88 -6.14 -7.84
CA VAL A 179 -6.20 -5.57 -7.53
C VAL A 179 -6.18 -5.07 -6.10
N LYS A 180 -6.51 -3.78 -5.91
CA LYS A 180 -6.60 -3.17 -4.59
C LYS A 180 -8.02 -3.28 -4.05
N LEU A 181 -8.13 -4.02 -2.95
CA LEU A 181 -9.33 -4.17 -2.15
C LEU A 181 -9.14 -3.46 -0.80
N VAL A 182 -10.23 -3.32 -0.05
CA VAL A 182 -10.18 -2.77 1.30
C VAL A 182 -10.52 -3.84 2.32
N SER A 183 -9.97 -3.68 3.53
CA SER A 183 -10.32 -4.53 4.67
C SER A 183 -11.75 -4.23 5.09
N GLU A 184 -12.62 -5.18 4.82
CA GLU A 184 -14.04 -5.18 5.21
C GLU A 184 -14.52 -6.62 5.34
N ALA A 185 -15.64 -6.82 6.02
CA ALA A 185 -16.23 -8.16 6.15
C ALA A 185 -16.59 -8.71 4.76
N GLY A 186 -16.17 -9.95 4.48
CA GLY A 186 -16.40 -10.60 3.18
C GLY A 186 -15.32 -10.33 2.13
N VAL A 187 -14.27 -9.56 2.45
CA VAL A 187 -13.18 -9.27 1.50
C VAL A 187 -12.48 -10.54 1.00
N GLY A 188 -12.41 -11.58 1.81
CA GLY A 188 -11.85 -12.88 1.41
C GLY A 188 -12.57 -13.50 0.23
N THR A 189 -13.89 -13.42 0.19
CA THR A 189 -14.70 -13.89 -0.94
C THR A 189 -14.40 -13.10 -2.22
N VAL A 190 -14.28 -11.79 -2.11
CA VAL A 190 -13.91 -10.92 -3.24
C VAL A 190 -12.50 -11.26 -3.73
N ALA A 191 -11.56 -11.45 -2.81
CA ALA A 191 -10.18 -11.84 -3.14
C ALA A 191 -10.10 -13.19 -3.84
N ALA A 192 -10.94 -14.16 -3.45
CA ALA A 192 -11.05 -15.44 -4.15
C ALA A 192 -11.51 -15.26 -5.60
N GLY A 193 -12.48 -14.38 -5.84
CA GLY A 193 -12.90 -13.99 -7.18
C GLY A 193 -11.77 -13.32 -7.99
N VAL A 194 -11.02 -12.44 -7.38
CA VAL A 194 -9.84 -11.77 -7.99
C VAL A 194 -8.79 -12.79 -8.39
N ALA A 195 -8.49 -13.76 -7.53
CA ALA A 195 -7.54 -14.84 -7.84
C ALA A 195 -8.02 -15.69 -9.03
N LYS A 196 -9.30 -16.05 -9.05
CA LYS A 196 -9.91 -16.79 -10.17
C LYS A 196 -9.91 -15.99 -11.47
N ALA A 197 -10.04 -14.67 -11.38
CA ALA A 197 -10.00 -13.77 -12.53
C ALA A 197 -8.59 -13.60 -13.14
N GLY A 198 -7.55 -14.12 -12.50
CA GLY A 198 -6.19 -14.18 -13.04
C GLY A 198 -5.24 -13.08 -12.61
N ALA A 199 -5.56 -12.31 -11.56
CA ALA A 199 -4.63 -11.35 -10.98
C ALA A 199 -3.45 -12.08 -10.29
N GLN A 200 -2.26 -11.50 -10.37
CA GLN A 200 -1.06 -12.02 -9.71
C GLN A 200 -0.96 -11.59 -8.24
N THR A 201 -1.53 -10.44 -7.89
CA THR A 201 -1.46 -9.88 -6.53
C THR A 201 -2.81 -9.30 -6.13
N VAL A 202 -3.19 -9.51 -4.87
CA VAL A 202 -4.31 -8.80 -4.23
C VAL A 202 -3.77 -7.97 -3.07
N LEU A 203 -4.10 -6.68 -3.07
CA LEU A 203 -3.77 -5.77 -1.98
C LEU A 203 -4.99 -5.61 -1.07
N ILE A 204 -4.80 -5.87 0.22
CA ILE A 204 -5.77 -5.60 1.26
C ILE A 204 -5.35 -4.35 2.01
N SER A 205 -6.08 -3.27 1.82
CA SER A 205 -5.78 -1.94 2.37
C SER A 205 -6.59 -1.68 3.64
N GLY A 206 -5.93 -1.28 4.71
CA GLY A 206 -6.58 -0.93 5.98
C GLY A 206 -7.14 0.50 5.99
N TYR A 207 -7.91 0.83 7.03
CA TYR A 207 -8.55 2.15 7.19
C TYR A 207 -7.55 3.33 7.24
N ASP A 208 -6.32 3.08 7.64
CA ASP A 208 -5.21 4.05 7.62
C ASP A 208 -4.52 4.13 6.24
N GLY A 209 -5.05 3.47 5.23
CA GLY A 209 -4.55 3.56 3.85
C GLY A 209 -4.50 5.02 3.39
N GLY A 210 -3.31 5.48 2.92
CA GLY A 210 -3.00 6.88 2.71
C GLY A 210 -3.92 7.59 1.73
N THR A 211 -4.25 8.85 2.05
CA THR A 211 -4.88 9.79 1.13
C THR A 211 -4.34 11.19 1.36
N GLY A 212 -3.84 11.82 0.30
CA GLY A 212 -3.38 13.21 0.31
C GLY A 212 -4.45 14.22 -0.13
N ALA A 213 -5.70 13.80 -0.27
CA ALA A 213 -6.75 14.64 -0.84
C ALA A 213 -8.10 14.56 -0.09
N ALA A 214 -8.26 13.68 0.88
CA ALA A 214 -9.52 13.50 1.60
C ALA A 214 -9.62 14.37 2.86
N PRO A 215 -10.83 14.83 3.24
CA PRO A 215 -11.06 15.51 4.50
C PRO A 215 -10.88 14.56 5.70
N ARG A 216 -10.65 15.13 6.89
CA ARG A 216 -10.41 14.36 8.11
C ARG A 216 -11.56 13.41 8.49
N SER A 217 -12.80 13.82 8.26
CA SER A 217 -13.98 13.00 8.56
C SER A 217 -13.96 11.66 7.82
N SER A 218 -13.55 11.66 6.55
CA SER A 218 -13.44 10.44 5.76
C SER A 218 -12.30 9.52 6.23
N ILE A 219 -11.20 10.11 6.75
CA ILE A 219 -10.03 9.35 7.20
C ILE A 219 -10.30 8.61 8.51
N HIS A 220 -11.08 9.21 9.42
CA HIS A 220 -11.23 8.70 10.79
C HIS A 220 -12.42 7.78 11.01
N ASN A 221 -13.40 7.77 10.11
CA ASN A 221 -14.70 7.15 10.36
C ASN A 221 -15.09 6.04 9.38
N ALA A 222 -14.19 5.61 8.51
CA ALA A 222 -14.47 4.60 7.49
C ALA A 222 -13.36 3.55 7.41
N GLY A 223 -13.70 2.33 6.99
CA GLY A 223 -12.78 1.22 6.81
C GLY A 223 -12.51 0.42 8.10
N LEU A 224 -11.92 -0.76 7.93
CA LEU A 224 -11.50 -1.67 9.00
C LEU A 224 -9.97 -1.78 9.06
N PRO A 225 -9.42 -2.22 10.20
CA PRO A 225 -7.99 -2.52 10.31
C PRO A 225 -7.55 -3.58 9.30
N TRP A 226 -6.34 -3.44 8.75
CA TRP A 226 -5.82 -4.38 7.76
C TRP A 226 -5.65 -5.80 8.30
N GLU A 227 -5.41 -5.96 9.59
CA GLU A 227 -5.21 -7.25 10.26
C GLU A 227 -6.40 -8.18 10.07
N LEU A 228 -7.60 -7.63 10.11
CA LEU A 228 -8.85 -8.39 9.93
C LEU A 228 -9.02 -8.87 8.50
N GLY A 229 -8.93 -7.96 7.53
CA GLY A 229 -9.11 -8.29 6.12
C GLY A 229 -7.99 -9.17 5.57
N LEU A 230 -6.76 -8.97 6.03
CA LEU A 230 -5.61 -9.79 5.66
C LEU A 230 -5.80 -11.24 6.12
N ALA A 231 -6.12 -11.45 7.40
CA ALA A 231 -6.33 -12.79 7.95
C ALA A 231 -7.49 -13.50 7.26
N GLU A 232 -8.62 -12.83 7.07
CA GLU A 232 -9.77 -13.37 6.34
C GLU A 232 -9.39 -13.80 4.92
N THR A 233 -8.66 -12.96 4.21
CA THR A 233 -8.24 -13.23 2.82
C THR A 233 -7.31 -14.44 2.76
N HIS A 234 -6.29 -14.49 3.60
CA HIS A 234 -5.37 -15.62 3.64
C HIS A 234 -6.10 -16.94 3.93
N GLN A 235 -6.94 -16.97 4.94
CA GLN A 235 -7.73 -18.16 5.33
C GLN A 235 -8.71 -18.58 4.22
N THR A 236 -9.43 -17.63 3.62
CA THR A 236 -10.40 -17.90 2.56
C THR A 236 -9.72 -18.47 1.31
N LEU A 237 -8.58 -17.93 0.92
CA LEU A 237 -7.81 -18.44 -0.23
C LEU A 237 -7.28 -19.85 0.02
N ILE A 238 -6.83 -20.16 1.23
CA ILE A 238 -6.44 -21.53 1.61
C ILE A 238 -7.62 -22.48 1.50
N MET A 239 -8.76 -22.13 2.10
CA MET A 239 -9.97 -22.97 2.10
C MET A 239 -10.48 -23.27 0.70
N ASN A 240 -10.26 -22.39 -0.25
CA ASN A 240 -10.68 -22.55 -1.64
C ASN A 240 -9.59 -23.10 -2.57
N GLY A 241 -8.41 -23.47 -2.04
CA GLY A 241 -7.29 -23.96 -2.84
C GLY A 241 -6.67 -22.93 -3.78
N LEU A 242 -6.83 -21.64 -3.49
CA LEU A 242 -6.41 -20.53 -4.35
C LEU A 242 -5.16 -19.81 -3.84
N ARG A 243 -4.71 -20.10 -2.61
CA ARG A 243 -3.65 -19.31 -1.95
C ARG A 243 -2.37 -19.23 -2.79
N ASN A 244 -1.98 -20.30 -3.45
CA ASN A 244 -0.77 -20.36 -4.26
C ASN A 244 -0.90 -19.67 -5.64
N ARG A 245 -2.09 -19.24 -6.02
CA ARG A 245 -2.33 -18.57 -7.30
C ARG A 245 -2.06 -17.08 -7.26
N VAL A 246 -2.03 -16.49 -6.07
CA VAL A 246 -1.98 -15.04 -5.90
C VAL A 246 -1.08 -14.68 -4.72
N ARG A 247 -0.32 -13.60 -4.86
CA ARG A 247 0.39 -12.96 -3.75
C ARG A 247 -0.56 -12.04 -2.99
N ILE A 248 -0.38 -11.95 -1.68
CA ILE A 248 -1.13 -11.02 -0.85
C ILE A 248 -0.20 -9.89 -0.42
N GLU A 249 -0.65 -8.67 -0.67
CA GLU A 249 -0.04 -7.43 -0.18
C GLU A 249 -0.96 -6.80 0.86
N THR A 250 -0.40 -6.12 1.85
CA THR A 250 -1.15 -5.27 2.76
C THR A 250 -0.52 -3.91 2.91
N ASP A 251 -1.35 -2.91 3.15
CA ASP A 251 -0.97 -1.57 3.57
C ASP A 251 -1.97 -1.02 4.61
N GLY A 252 -1.70 0.13 5.15
CA GLY A 252 -2.53 0.76 6.18
C GLY A 252 -1.70 1.13 7.40
N LYS A 253 -0.73 2.03 7.19
CA LYS A 253 0.13 2.57 8.24
C LYS A 253 1.09 1.56 8.83
N LEU A 254 1.78 0.80 7.98
CA LEU A 254 2.95 0.04 8.40
C LEU A 254 4.10 1.02 8.70
N MET A 255 4.63 0.99 9.92
CA MET A 255 5.59 1.97 10.43
C MET A 255 6.88 1.35 10.95
N SER A 256 6.91 0.04 11.17
CA SER A 256 8.03 -0.66 11.81
C SER A 256 8.23 -2.07 11.26
N GLY A 257 9.39 -2.65 11.54
CA GLY A 257 9.66 -4.06 11.23
C GLY A 257 8.76 -5.01 12.00
N ARG A 258 8.30 -4.62 13.20
CA ARG A 258 7.31 -5.38 13.97
C ARG A 258 5.97 -5.44 13.22
N ASP A 259 5.50 -4.34 12.66
CA ASP A 259 4.28 -4.30 11.86
C ASP A 259 4.39 -5.24 10.66
N VAL A 260 5.53 -5.23 9.97
CA VAL A 260 5.80 -6.11 8.83
C VAL A 260 5.84 -7.58 9.26
N ALA A 261 6.46 -7.89 10.40
CA ALA A 261 6.50 -9.25 10.93
C ALA A 261 5.09 -9.79 11.20
N ILE A 262 4.24 -9.00 11.86
CA ILE A 262 2.86 -9.37 12.14
C ILE A 262 2.08 -9.55 10.83
N ALA A 263 2.24 -8.66 9.87
CA ALA A 263 1.59 -8.77 8.57
C ALA A 263 1.99 -10.06 7.85
N ALA A 264 3.26 -10.42 7.83
CA ALA A 264 3.73 -11.66 7.23
C ALA A 264 3.14 -12.89 7.94
N LEU A 265 3.17 -12.92 9.26
CA LEU A 265 2.60 -14.03 10.04
C LEU A 265 1.09 -14.19 9.83
N LEU A 266 0.36 -13.11 9.52
CA LEU A 266 -1.06 -13.14 9.16
C LEU A 266 -1.32 -13.47 7.68
N GLY A 267 -0.29 -13.52 6.84
CA GLY A 267 -0.41 -14.00 5.47
C GLY A 267 0.08 -13.08 4.36
N ALA A 268 0.64 -11.89 4.67
CA ALA A 268 1.16 -10.99 3.65
C ALA A 268 2.55 -11.40 3.15
N GLU A 269 2.75 -11.28 1.85
CA GLU A 269 4.02 -11.53 1.16
C GLU A 269 4.69 -10.25 0.67
N GLU A 270 3.91 -9.18 0.52
CA GLU A 270 4.35 -7.87 0.08
C GLU A 270 3.75 -6.79 0.99
N PHE A 271 4.45 -5.66 1.13
CA PHE A 271 4.17 -4.68 2.18
C PHE A 271 4.21 -3.28 1.61
N GLY A 272 3.11 -2.52 1.80
CA GLY A 272 2.98 -1.15 1.32
C GLY A 272 3.14 -0.12 2.44
N PHE A 273 3.87 0.96 2.16
CA PHE A 273 4.17 2.04 3.09
C PHE A 273 3.77 3.38 2.46
N ALA A 274 3.05 4.20 3.20
CA ALA A 274 2.67 5.55 2.75
C ALA A 274 3.09 6.63 3.76
N THR A 275 2.52 6.63 4.95
CA THR A 275 2.83 7.62 5.99
C THR A 275 4.31 7.59 6.38
N ALA A 276 4.88 6.42 6.58
CA ALA A 276 6.26 6.27 7.02
C ALA A 276 7.27 6.93 6.06
N PRO A 277 7.29 6.61 4.75
CA PRO A 277 8.18 7.32 3.83
C PRO A 277 7.90 8.82 3.72
N LEU A 278 6.65 9.26 3.83
CA LEU A 278 6.33 10.70 3.86
C LEU A 278 6.95 11.39 5.07
N VAL A 279 6.92 10.76 6.23
CA VAL A 279 7.58 11.28 7.45
C VAL A 279 9.09 11.40 7.25
N THR A 280 9.73 10.43 6.62
CA THR A 280 11.17 10.50 6.32
C THR A 280 11.52 11.65 5.37
N MET A 281 10.56 12.10 4.54
CA MET A 281 10.70 13.23 3.64
C MET A 281 10.31 14.57 4.27
N GLY A 282 9.96 14.60 5.55
CA GLY A 282 9.65 15.81 6.30
C GLY A 282 8.17 16.04 6.61
N CYS A 283 7.28 15.10 6.33
CA CYS A 283 5.87 15.21 6.70
C CYS A 283 5.71 15.31 8.22
N VAL A 284 5.04 16.34 8.68
CA VAL A 284 4.80 16.61 10.12
C VAL A 284 3.39 16.19 10.57
N MET A 285 2.66 15.47 9.73
CA MET A 285 1.34 14.89 10.00
C MET A 285 0.26 15.89 10.43
N MET A 286 0.33 17.14 9.94
CA MET A 286 -0.68 18.18 10.23
C MET A 286 -2.08 17.87 9.68
N ARG A 287 -2.18 16.95 8.73
CA ARG A 287 -3.47 16.57 8.08
C ARG A 287 -4.18 17.72 7.36
N VAL A 288 -3.41 18.63 6.77
CA VAL A 288 -3.90 19.71 5.88
C VAL A 288 -3.72 19.38 4.40
N CYS A 289 -3.51 18.11 4.09
CA CYS A 289 -3.14 17.62 2.76
C CYS A 289 -4.17 17.99 1.68
N ASN A 290 -5.45 18.08 2.03
CA ASN A 290 -6.52 18.43 1.10
C ASN A 290 -6.67 19.96 0.86
N LEU A 291 -5.89 20.79 1.57
CA LEU A 291 -6.04 22.25 1.55
C LEU A 291 -5.06 22.96 0.63
N ASP A 292 -4.11 22.26 0.02
CA ASP A 292 -3.00 22.82 -0.76
C ASP A 292 -2.08 23.76 0.05
N THR A 293 -2.04 23.57 1.37
CA THR A 293 -1.32 24.43 2.32
C THR A 293 -0.25 23.67 3.12
N CYS A 294 0.20 22.52 2.63
CA CYS A 294 1.21 21.72 3.32
C CYS A 294 2.50 22.54 3.53
N PRO A 295 2.88 22.83 4.79
CA PRO A 295 3.97 23.77 5.06
C PRO A 295 5.36 23.23 4.71
N VAL A 296 5.48 21.93 4.52
CA VAL A 296 6.75 21.23 4.23
C VAL A 296 6.88 20.81 2.76
N GLY A 297 5.95 21.22 1.90
CA GLY A 297 6.02 20.97 0.46
C GLY A 297 5.75 19.54 0.02
N VAL A 298 5.26 18.66 0.89
CA VAL A 298 4.98 17.24 0.57
C VAL A 298 3.66 17.09 -0.17
N ALA A 299 2.57 17.64 0.38
CA ALA A 299 1.21 17.45 -0.13
C ALA A 299 0.59 18.76 -0.64
N THR A 300 1.31 19.44 -1.52
CA THR A 300 0.87 20.71 -2.13
C THR A 300 1.36 20.83 -3.56
N GLN A 301 0.65 21.62 -4.37
CA GLN A 301 1.05 22.04 -5.70
C GLN A 301 1.51 23.50 -5.73
N ASN A 302 1.35 24.25 -4.62
CA ASN A 302 1.75 25.64 -4.52
C ASN A 302 3.27 25.79 -4.72
N PRO A 303 3.74 26.56 -5.74
CA PRO A 303 5.16 26.67 -6.06
C PRO A 303 6.04 27.15 -4.91
N GLU A 304 5.54 28.07 -4.08
CA GLU A 304 6.31 28.61 -2.94
C GLU A 304 6.45 27.58 -1.80
N LEU A 305 5.39 26.80 -1.56
CA LEU A 305 5.44 25.75 -0.56
C LEU A 305 6.29 24.56 -1.03
N ARG A 306 6.25 24.21 -2.33
CA ARG A 306 7.08 23.15 -2.90
C ARG A 306 8.57 23.40 -2.71
N LYS A 307 9.02 24.65 -2.74
CA LYS A 307 10.43 25.03 -2.47
C LYS A 307 10.90 24.63 -1.06
N ARG A 308 9.99 24.40 -0.13
CA ARG A 308 10.30 23.97 1.24
C ARG A 308 10.56 22.48 1.38
N PHE A 309 10.30 21.70 0.34
CA PHE A 309 10.55 20.26 0.35
C PHE A 309 12.04 19.96 0.57
N ARG A 310 12.35 19.12 1.55
CA ARG A 310 13.71 18.76 1.95
C ARG A 310 13.96 17.25 1.89
N GLY A 311 13.02 16.49 1.40
CA GLY A 311 13.15 15.04 1.26
C GLY A 311 14.22 14.66 0.24
N LYS A 312 14.87 13.51 0.49
CA LYS A 312 15.85 12.93 -0.42
C LYS A 312 15.58 11.43 -0.57
N PRO A 313 15.88 10.85 -1.73
CA PRO A 313 15.73 9.40 -1.92
C PRO A 313 16.46 8.59 -0.85
N GLU A 314 17.66 9.00 -0.44
CA GLU A 314 18.48 8.32 0.55
C GLU A 314 17.77 8.20 1.91
N TYR A 315 16.94 9.17 2.28
CA TYR A 315 16.19 9.10 3.55
C TYR A 315 15.15 7.99 3.51
N VAL A 316 14.45 7.84 2.40
CA VAL A 316 13.48 6.77 2.18
C VAL A 316 14.19 5.42 2.10
N GLU A 317 15.28 5.32 1.36
CA GLU A 317 16.06 4.09 1.21
C GLU A 317 16.59 3.61 2.56
N ASN A 318 17.18 4.50 3.35
CA ASN A 318 17.70 4.16 4.68
C ASN A 318 16.58 3.70 5.61
N PHE A 319 15.44 4.36 5.58
CA PHE A 319 14.29 3.96 6.38
C PHE A 319 13.80 2.55 6.03
N MET A 320 13.64 2.25 4.74
CA MET A 320 13.23 0.92 4.28
C MET A 320 14.24 -0.15 4.69
N ARG A 321 15.54 0.15 4.62
CA ARG A 321 16.60 -0.75 5.08
C ARG A 321 16.57 -0.98 6.59
N PHE A 322 16.26 0.03 7.38
CA PHE A 322 16.08 -0.12 8.83
C PHE A 322 14.86 -0.99 9.17
N ILE A 323 13.76 -0.81 8.46
CA ILE A 323 12.58 -1.68 8.61
C ILE A 323 12.95 -3.14 8.29
N ALA A 324 13.64 -3.37 7.18
CA ALA A 324 14.07 -4.71 6.81
C ALA A 324 15.03 -5.33 7.83
N GLN A 325 15.96 -4.55 8.39
CA GLN A 325 16.88 -5.02 9.42
C GLN A 325 16.15 -5.36 10.73
N GLU A 326 15.21 -4.52 11.16
CA GLU A 326 14.36 -4.81 12.32
C GLU A 326 13.55 -6.10 12.10
N LEU A 327 12.98 -6.27 10.91
CA LEU A 327 12.29 -7.50 10.54
C LEU A 327 13.22 -8.73 10.65
N ARG A 328 14.44 -8.62 10.17
CA ARG A 328 15.45 -9.72 10.27
C ARG A 328 15.72 -10.11 11.71
N GLU A 329 15.78 -9.14 12.61
CA GLU A 329 15.98 -9.41 14.06
C GLU A 329 14.81 -10.19 14.64
N TYR A 330 13.56 -9.85 14.28
CA TYR A 330 12.40 -10.66 14.65
C TYR A 330 12.46 -12.06 14.02
N MET A 331 12.80 -12.15 12.74
CA MET A 331 12.89 -13.43 12.03
C MET A 331 13.90 -14.36 12.68
N ALA A 332 15.08 -13.86 13.06
CA ALA A 332 16.10 -14.64 13.76
C ALA A 332 15.58 -15.18 15.09
N ARG A 333 14.90 -14.36 15.88
CA ARG A 333 14.29 -14.77 17.15
C ARG A 333 13.13 -15.76 16.96
N LEU A 334 12.37 -15.62 15.87
CA LEU A 334 11.28 -16.53 15.51
C LEU A 334 11.76 -17.83 14.87
N GLY A 335 13.04 -17.94 14.54
CA GLY A 335 13.61 -19.13 13.93
C GLY A 335 13.25 -19.35 12.46
N VAL A 336 12.88 -18.29 11.73
CA VAL A 336 12.55 -18.34 10.31
C VAL A 336 13.66 -17.72 9.46
N HIS A 337 14.02 -18.39 8.35
CA HIS A 337 15.12 -17.97 7.48
C HIS A 337 14.68 -16.96 6.42
N THR A 338 13.48 -17.12 5.90
CA THR A 338 12.94 -16.30 4.81
C THR A 338 11.55 -15.75 5.16
N VAL A 339 11.16 -14.67 4.50
CA VAL A 339 9.79 -14.13 4.64
C VAL A 339 8.78 -15.19 4.21
N ASP A 340 9.05 -15.95 3.16
CA ASP A 340 8.15 -17.02 2.70
C ASP A 340 7.89 -18.07 3.77
N GLU A 341 8.90 -18.43 4.58
CA GLU A 341 8.74 -19.37 5.70
C GLU A 341 7.80 -18.85 6.79
N MET A 342 7.73 -17.52 6.99
CA MET A 342 6.90 -16.94 8.04
C MET A 342 5.47 -16.61 7.59
N VAL A 343 5.20 -16.58 6.29
CA VAL A 343 3.86 -16.25 5.76
C VAL A 343 2.80 -17.23 6.28
N GLY A 344 1.82 -16.69 7.01
CA GLY A 344 0.71 -17.46 7.54
C GLY A 344 1.03 -18.28 8.81
N ARG A 345 2.21 -18.12 9.39
CA ARG A 345 2.62 -18.80 10.63
C ARG A 345 1.97 -18.18 11.88
N THR A 346 0.65 -18.26 11.98
CA THR A 346 -0.13 -17.70 13.11
C THR A 346 0.15 -18.40 14.44
N ASP A 347 0.73 -19.59 14.42
CA ASP A 347 1.26 -20.28 15.61
C ASP A 347 2.38 -19.48 16.31
N LEU A 348 3.05 -18.57 15.61
CA LEU A 348 4.06 -17.66 16.15
C LEU A 348 3.47 -16.36 16.69
N LEU A 349 2.14 -16.22 16.71
CA LEU A 349 1.41 -15.09 17.31
C LEU A 349 0.47 -15.57 18.41
N ARG A 350 0.25 -14.70 19.41
CA ARG A 350 -0.79 -14.85 20.43
C ARG A 350 -1.40 -13.51 20.78
N GLN A 351 -2.59 -13.53 21.33
CA GLN A 351 -3.19 -12.34 21.91
C GLN A 351 -2.51 -12.01 23.26
N SER A 352 -2.16 -10.74 23.45
CA SER A 352 -1.54 -10.27 24.69
C SER A 352 -2.52 -10.35 25.86
N ALA A 353 -2.08 -10.94 26.98
CA ALA A 353 -2.87 -10.98 28.22
C ALA A 353 -3.05 -9.60 28.85
N GLU A 354 -2.04 -8.74 28.75
CA GLU A 354 -2.07 -7.37 29.29
C GLU A 354 -3.07 -6.50 28.53
N ALA A 355 -3.13 -6.62 27.21
CA ALA A 355 -4.05 -5.88 26.37
C ALA A 355 -5.51 -6.26 26.64
N SER A 356 -5.78 -7.49 27.07
CA SER A 356 -7.11 -7.95 27.46
C SER A 356 -7.59 -7.39 28.81
N GLN A 357 -6.69 -6.85 29.64
CA GLN A 357 -6.97 -6.34 30.98
C GLN A 357 -6.98 -4.82 31.09
N ALA A 358 -6.44 -4.10 30.11
CA ALA A 358 -6.06 -2.69 30.27
C ALA A 358 -7.21 -1.68 30.27
N GLU A 359 -8.44 -2.04 29.89
CA GLU A 359 -9.59 -1.12 29.98
C GLU A 359 -10.90 -1.84 30.33
N PRO A 360 -11.46 -1.56 31.52
CA PRO A 360 -12.71 -2.19 32.00
C PRO A 360 -13.95 -1.86 31.16
N HIS A 361 -13.90 -0.86 30.31
CA HIS A 361 -15.04 -0.35 29.52
C HIS A 361 -15.01 -0.70 28.03
N LYS A 362 -13.89 -1.21 27.52
CA LYS A 362 -13.84 -1.80 26.18
C LYS A 362 -14.08 -3.30 26.31
N GLY A 363 -15.18 -3.78 25.78
CA GLY A 363 -15.48 -5.21 25.77
C GLY A 363 -14.27 -6.03 25.35
N LYS A 364 -14.11 -7.25 25.87
CA LYS A 364 -13.00 -8.13 25.53
C LYS A 364 -12.94 -8.32 24.03
N VAL A 365 -11.88 -7.80 23.40
CA VAL A 365 -11.60 -8.09 22.00
C VAL A 365 -11.07 -9.52 21.91
N ASP A 366 -11.74 -10.36 21.13
CA ASP A 366 -11.30 -11.72 20.86
C ASP A 366 -10.67 -11.76 19.46
N LEU A 367 -9.38 -12.03 19.41
CA LEU A 367 -8.60 -12.13 18.17
C LEU A 367 -8.38 -13.58 17.70
N SER A 368 -9.03 -14.55 18.33
CA SER A 368 -8.85 -15.98 18.00
C SER A 368 -9.14 -16.27 16.52
N ALA A 369 -10.12 -15.60 15.92
CA ALA A 369 -10.49 -15.81 14.52
C ALA A 369 -9.37 -15.44 13.54
N ILE A 370 -8.56 -14.42 13.83
CA ILE A 370 -7.44 -14.03 12.95
C ILE A 370 -6.18 -14.88 13.18
N LEU A 371 -6.12 -15.62 14.28
CA LEU A 371 -5.02 -16.50 14.65
C LEU A 371 -5.25 -17.96 14.28
N ASN A 372 -6.42 -18.29 13.73
CA ASN A 372 -6.71 -19.63 13.23
C ASN A 372 -6.08 -19.84 11.84
N ASN A 373 -5.46 -21.01 11.66
CA ASN A 373 -4.97 -21.48 10.36
C ASN A 373 -5.99 -22.41 9.69
#